data_b946dd7d955d8086da1abe8bb635ef6e
#
_entry.id   b946dd7d955d8086da1abe8bb635ef6e
#
_cell.length_a   1.000
_cell.length_b   1.000
_cell.length_c   1.000
_cell.angle_alpha   90.00
_cell.angle_beta   90.00
_cell.angle_gamma   90.00
#
_symmetry.space_group_name_H-M   'P 1'
#
loop_
_entity.id
_entity.type
_entity.pdbx_description
1 polymer ?
#
loop_
_entity_poly.entity_id
_entity_poly.type
_entity_poly.pdbx_seq_one_letter_code
_entity_poly.pdbx_strand_id
1 'polypeptide(L)'
;MKVANGVYVLPIPRSPQEPESVLNLTLIVDEYNDNTLVDAGLPDQMEAISAALVEAGIGVGDLRRIIFTHQDLDHVGSGAALVRQSGARVLAHSADAPYIEGSLRLLKPSPEMLEQRPQMREVLERLEPVGIDDYIEDGTRLDLAGGTKVISTPGHTPGHISLYLERSKVLIAGDALRAERGTLNGPNPSMTLEMRTAIQSIRRLADLEIDTIVCYHGGVVSEDVTGQLRRVVQEASRDRDE
;
A
#
# COMPACT_ATOMS: atom_id res chain seq x y z
N MET A 1 4.95 -11.05 -10.04
CA MET A 1 4.06 -12.25 -10.01
C MET A 1 2.66 -11.85 -10.43
N LYS A 2 2.00 -12.54 -11.37
CA LYS A 2 0.60 -12.27 -11.75
C LYS A 2 -0.35 -12.91 -10.74
N VAL A 3 -1.28 -12.14 -10.16
CA VAL A 3 -2.26 -12.62 -9.16
C VAL A 3 -3.68 -12.67 -9.70
N ALA A 4 -4.00 -11.84 -10.70
CA ALA A 4 -5.25 -11.88 -11.44
C ALA A 4 -5.04 -11.32 -12.85
N ASN A 5 -6.08 -11.30 -13.68
CA ASN A 5 -5.96 -10.70 -15.01
C ASN A 5 -5.68 -9.19 -14.88
N GLY A 6 -4.57 -8.75 -15.45
CA GLY A 6 -4.10 -7.36 -15.35
C GLY A 6 -3.57 -6.95 -13.96
N VAL A 7 -3.46 -7.85 -12.99
CA VAL A 7 -2.98 -7.52 -11.64
C VAL A 7 -1.69 -8.27 -11.32
N TYR A 8 -0.65 -7.52 -11.02
CA TYR A 8 0.69 -8.04 -10.74
C TYR A 8 1.19 -7.53 -9.39
N VAL A 9 1.85 -8.40 -8.64
CA VAL A 9 2.64 -8.02 -7.47
C VAL A 9 4.10 -7.92 -7.90
N LEU A 10 4.72 -6.81 -7.57
CA LEU A 10 6.10 -6.47 -7.83
C LEU A 10 6.87 -6.52 -6.50
N PRO A 11 7.59 -7.62 -6.19
CA PRO A 11 8.39 -7.71 -4.98
C PRO A 11 9.65 -6.88 -5.14
N ILE A 12 9.78 -5.82 -4.36
CA ILE A 12 10.93 -4.91 -4.35
C ILE A 12 11.74 -5.20 -3.08
N PRO A 13 12.99 -5.65 -3.15
CA PRO A 13 13.84 -5.85 -1.97
C PRO A 13 13.97 -4.57 -1.15
N ARG A 14 13.82 -4.64 0.17
CA ARG A 14 13.96 -3.47 1.05
C ARG A 14 15.40 -2.95 1.06
N SER A 15 16.34 -3.86 0.96
CA SER A 15 17.76 -3.52 0.81
C SER A 15 18.49 -4.63 0.05
N PRO A 16 19.63 -4.33 -0.60
CA PRO A 16 20.48 -5.34 -1.22
C PRO A 16 21.04 -6.39 -0.25
N GLN A 17 21.13 -6.04 1.05
CA GLN A 17 21.67 -6.93 2.11
C GLN A 17 20.60 -7.90 2.62
N GLU A 18 19.32 -7.60 2.43
CA GLU A 18 18.18 -8.39 2.88
C GLU A 18 17.20 -8.66 1.72
N PRO A 19 17.63 -9.40 0.68
CA PRO A 19 16.80 -9.58 -0.52
C PRO A 19 15.52 -10.37 -0.27
N GLU A 20 15.46 -11.14 0.81
CA GLU A 20 14.26 -11.86 1.25
C GLU A 20 13.18 -10.94 1.86
N SER A 21 13.60 -9.76 2.36
CA SER A 21 12.70 -8.75 2.90
C SER A 21 12.23 -7.85 1.77
N VAL A 22 11.00 -8.05 1.32
CA VAL A 22 10.44 -7.34 0.17
C VAL A 22 9.25 -6.46 0.55
N LEU A 23 9.06 -5.41 -0.24
CA LEU A 23 7.84 -4.61 -0.33
C LEU A 23 7.08 -5.09 -1.56
N ASN A 24 5.81 -5.36 -1.42
CA ASN A 24 4.99 -5.91 -2.50
C ASN A 24 4.13 -4.81 -3.14
N LEU A 25 4.72 -4.04 -4.04
CA LEU A 25 3.98 -3.05 -4.81
C LEU A 25 2.98 -3.77 -5.72
N THR A 26 1.86 -3.12 -5.99
CA THR A 26 0.87 -3.69 -6.92
C THR A 26 0.82 -2.87 -8.21
N LEU A 27 0.97 -3.55 -9.34
CA LEU A 27 0.75 -2.99 -10.67
C LEU A 27 -0.57 -3.49 -11.24
N ILE A 28 -1.40 -2.56 -11.67
CA ILE A 28 -2.62 -2.84 -12.41
C ILE A 28 -2.38 -2.43 -13.86
N VAL A 29 -2.42 -3.41 -14.78
CA VAL A 29 -2.27 -3.20 -16.22
C VAL A 29 -3.66 -3.26 -16.84
N ASP A 30 -4.08 -2.13 -17.38
CA ASP A 30 -5.38 -2.00 -18.03
C ASP A 30 -5.27 -2.19 -19.56
N GLU A 31 -6.31 -2.77 -20.16
CA GLU A 31 -6.38 -2.98 -21.62
C GLU A 31 -6.40 -1.68 -22.44
N TYR A 32 -6.68 -0.54 -21.79
CA TYR A 32 -6.67 0.80 -22.39
C TYR A 32 -5.35 1.56 -22.13
N ASN A 33 -4.29 0.88 -21.66
CA ASN A 33 -3.02 1.47 -21.25
C ASN A 33 -3.14 2.50 -20.09
N ASP A 34 -4.16 2.37 -19.26
CA ASP A 34 -4.32 3.16 -18.02
C ASP A 34 -3.64 2.45 -16.84
N ASN A 35 -2.33 2.19 -17.02
CA ASN A 35 -1.54 1.43 -16.07
C ASN A 35 -1.38 2.19 -14.76
N THR A 36 -1.69 1.54 -13.66
CA THR A 36 -1.65 2.11 -12.32
C THR A 36 -0.68 1.36 -11.43
N LEU A 37 0.24 2.09 -10.79
CA LEU A 37 1.07 1.55 -9.71
C LEU A 37 0.45 1.94 -8.37
N VAL A 38 0.34 0.99 -7.45
CA VAL A 38 -0.09 1.22 -6.07
C VAL A 38 1.14 1.15 -5.18
N ASP A 39 1.42 2.27 -4.52
CA ASP A 39 2.59 2.58 -3.70
C ASP A 39 3.92 2.65 -4.50
N ALA A 40 4.96 3.18 -3.89
CA ALA A 40 6.20 3.58 -4.56
C ALA A 40 7.48 3.16 -3.82
N GLY A 41 7.41 2.23 -2.89
CA GLY A 41 8.59 1.72 -2.18
C GLY A 41 9.30 2.77 -1.31
N LEU A 42 10.51 2.42 -0.88
CA LEU A 42 11.41 3.29 -0.14
C LEU A 42 12.07 4.34 -1.07
N PRO A 43 12.64 5.42 -0.54
CA PRO A 43 13.56 6.26 -1.30
C PRO A 43 14.69 5.45 -1.95
N ASP A 44 15.18 5.93 -3.10
CA ASP A 44 16.27 5.31 -3.88
C ASP A 44 15.96 3.92 -4.47
N GLN A 45 14.69 3.48 -4.49
CA GLN A 45 14.29 2.21 -5.11
C GLN A 45 13.85 2.32 -6.59
N MET A 46 14.01 3.47 -7.20
CA MET A 46 13.56 3.74 -8.57
C MET A 46 14.08 2.72 -9.60
N GLU A 47 15.34 2.31 -9.48
CA GLU A 47 15.95 1.33 -10.39
C GLU A 47 15.29 -0.05 -10.23
N ALA A 48 15.10 -0.52 -9.00
CA ALA A 48 14.46 -1.80 -8.71
C ALA A 48 12.99 -1.81 -9.17
N ILE A 49 12.26 -0.72 -8.93
CA ILE A 49 10.87 -0.56 -9.39
C ILE A 49 10.81 -0.57 -10.92
N SER A 50 11.70 0.17 -11.59
CA SER A 50 11.77 0.20 -13.05
C SER A 50 12.04 -1.19 -13.64
N ALA A 51 12.97 -1.95 -13.06
CA ALA A 51 13.26 -3.31 -13.48
C ALA A 51 12.04 -4.23 -13.31
N ALA A 52 11.35 -4.15 -12.17
CA ALA A 52 10.16 -4.95 -11.91
C ALA A 52 8.97 -4.60 -12.84
N LEU A 53 8.82 -3.33 -13.22
CA LEU A 53 7.84 -2.90 -14.22
C LEU A 53 8.15 -3.50 -15.60
N VAL A 54 9.43 -3.47 -16.02
CA VAL A 54 9.89 -4.06 -17.29
C VAL A 54 9.64 -5.58 -17.31
N GLU A 55 9.88 -6.28 -16.21
CA GLU A 55 9.57 -7.71 -16.08
C GLU A 55 8.05 -7.98 -16.19
N ALA A 56 7.22 -7.03 -15.77
CA ALA A 56 5.76 -7.09 -15.93
C ALA A 56 5.28 -6.67 -17.34
N GLY A 57 6.20 -6.23 -18.22
CA GLY A 57 5.94 -5.91 -19.62
C GLY A 57 5.60 -4.45 -19.90
N ILE A 58 5.86 -3.54 -18.94
CA ILE A 58 5.66 -2.09 -19.14
C ILE A 58 6.91 -1.30 -18.71
N GLY A 59 7.10 -0.11 -19.28
CA GLY A 59 8.09 0.86 -18.80
C GLY A 59 7.50 1.85 -17.81
N VAL A 60 8.35 2.59 -17.10
CA VAL A 60 7.91 3.66 -16.19
C VAL A 60 7.07 4.71 -16.93
N GLY A 61 7.43 5.04 -18.17
CA GLY A 61 6.69 6.00 -19.01
C GLY A 61 5.28 5.54 -19.42
N ASP A 62 4.96 4.27 -19.22
CA ASP A 62 3.62 3.71 -19.49
C ASP A 62 2.67 3.85 -18.29
N LEU A 63 3.18 4.25 -17.13
CA LEU A 63 2.33 4.55 -15.97
C LEU A 63 1.51 5.81 -16.23
N ARG A 64 0.21 5.73 -15.95
CA ARG A 64 -0.73 6.84 -16.06
C ARG A 64 -1.20 7.31 -14.68
N ARG A 65 -1.12 6.43 -13.69
CA ARG A 65 -1.59 6.71 -12.34
C ARG A 65 -0.68 6.08 -11.30
N ILE A 66 -0.50 6.78 -10.19
CA ILE A 66 0.09 6.25 -8.96
C ILE A 66 -0.95 6.47 -7.86
N ILE A 67 -1.26 5.44 -7.09
CA ILE A 67 -2.17 5.55 -5.94
C ILE A 67 -1.35 5.24 -4.70
N PHE A 68 -1.29 6.20 -3.76
CA PHE A 68 -0.72 5.94 -2.45
C PHE A 68 -1.79 5.43 -1.50
N THR A 69 -1.52 4.27 -0.89
CA THR A 69 -2.42 3.72 0.14
C THR A 69 -2.37 4.55 1.41
N HIS A 70 -1.21 5.12 1.74
CA HIS A 70 -1.01 6.02 2.87
C HIS A 70 0.36 6.72 2.81
N GLN A 71 0.66 7.54 3.83
CA GLN A 71 1.80 8.46 3.86
C GLN A 71 3.16 7.85 4.25
N ASP A 72 3.24 6.60 4.68
CA ASP A 72 4.47 6.04 5.24
C ASP A 72 5.63 6.02 4.22
N LEU A 73 6.84 6.22 4.74
CA LEU A 73 8.06 6.37 3.96
C LEU A 73 8.29 5.26 2.93
N ASP A 74 7.99 4.04 3.29
CA ASP A 74 8.16 2.88 2.41
C ASP A 74 7.01 2.68 1.41
N HIS A 75 6.01 3.57 1.41
CA HIS A 75 4.93 3.63 0.42
C HIS A 75 5.08 4.81 -0.54
N VAL A 76 5.64 5.93 -0.07
CA VAL A 76 5.76 7.14 -0.90
C VAL A 76 7.18 7.44 -1.37
N GLY A 77 8.18 6.71 -0.87
CA GLY A 77 9.59 7.06 -0.93
C GLY A 77 10.16 7.36 -2.31
N SER A 78 9.88 6.55 -3.34
CA SER A 78 10.31 6.80 -4.72
C SER A 78 9.25 7.54 -5.56
N GLY A 79 8.16 8.00 -4.95
CA GLY A 79 7.02 8.59 -5.65
C GLY A 79 7.37 9.79 -6.51
N ALA A 80 8.15 10.74 -5.97
CA ALA A 80 8.57 11.92 -6.73
C ALA A 80 9.41 11.58 -7.97
N ALA A 81 10.30 10.59 -7.86
CA ALA A 81 11.10 10.12 -8.98
C ALA A 81 10.23 9.42 -10.05
N LEU A 82 9.27 8.59 -9.62
CA LEU A 82 8.32 7.94 -10.51
C LEU A 82 7.46 8.96 -11.28
N VAL A 83 6.91 9.95 -10.58
CA VAL A 83 6.12 11.02 -11.20
C VAL A 83 6.93 11.82 -12.21
N ARG A 84 8.17 12.21 -11.87
CA ARG A 84 9.03 12.93 -12.81
C ARG A 84 9.31 12.16 -14.10
N GLN A 85 9.44 10.84 -14.01
CA GLN A 85 9.78 10.03 -15.17
C GLN A 85 8.54 9.60 -15.97
N SER A 86 7.42 9.35 -15.32
CA SER A 86 6.20 8.88 -15.98
C SER A 86 5.24 9.99 -16.41
N GLY A 87 5.20 11.09 -15.66
CA GLY A 87 4.12 12.09 -15.75
C GLY A 87 2.78 11.55 -15.25
N ALA A 88 2.77 10.45 -14.48
CA ALA A 88 1.57 9.85 -13.95
C ALA A 88 0.84 10.77 -12.97
N ARG A 89 -0.49 10.75 -13.00
CA ARG A 89 -1.34 11.41 -12.00
C ARG A 89 -1.25 10.69 -10.66
N VAL A 90 -1.26 11.44 -9.60
CA VAL A 90 -1.13 10.92 -8.24
C VAL A 90 -2.45 11.04 -7.48
N LEU A 91 -2.88 9.94 -6.89
CA LEU A 91 -4.09 9.85 -6.09
C LEU A 91 -3.75 9.41 -4.66
N ALA A 92 -4.39 10.04 -3.68
CA ALA A 92 -4.31 9.65 -2.28
C ALA A 92 -5.56 10.10 -1.51
N HIS A 93 -5.74 9.58 -0.31
CA HIS A 93 -6.80 10.04 0.58
C HIS A 93 -6.47 11.43 1.14
N SER A 94 -7.47 12.32 1.23
CA SER A 94 -7.30 13.72 1.67
C SER A 94 -6.64 13.85 3.05
N ALA A 95 -6.90 12.91 3.96
CA ALA A 95 -6.34 12.95 5.32
C ALA A 95 -4.82 12.65 5.37
N ASP A 96 -4.27 11.94 4.39
CA ASP A 96 -2.82 11.67 4.30
C ASP A 96 -2.09 12.60 3.31
N ALA A 97 -2.83 13.25 2.41
CA ALA A 97 -2.26 14.14 1.40
C ALA A 97 -1.34 15.24 1.96
N PRO A 98 -1.66 15.98 3.05
CA PRO A 98 -0.77 17.02 3.57
C PRO A 98 0.62 16.53 3.98
N TYR A 99 0.74 15.27 4.36
CA TYR A 99 1.99 14.63 4.72
C TYR A 99 2.79 14.23 3.48
N ILE A 100 2.12 13.69 2.47
CA ILE A 100 2.71 13.28 1.18
C ILE A 100 3.20 14.52 0.42
N GLU A 101 2.42 15.61 0.45
CA GLU A 101 2.75 16.90 -0.17
C GLU A 101 3.80 17.72 0.61
N GLY A 102 4.24 17.24 1.76
CA GLY A 102 5.26 17.88 2.58
C GLY A 102 4.80 19.13 3.36
N SER A 103 3.50 19.44 3.35
CA SER A 103 2.91 20.51 4.18
C SER A 103 2.97 20.18 5.66
N LEU A 104 2.92 18.89 5.99
CA LEU A 104 3.12 18.32 7.31
C LEU A 104 4.23 17.27 7.26
N ARG A 105 4.88 17.03 8.40
CA ARG A 105 5.85 15.93 8.53
C ARG A 105 5.11 14.61 8.59
N LEU A 106 5.67 13.56 7.98
CA LEU A 106 5.16 12.19 8.12
C LEU A 106 4.93 11.86 9.60
N LEU A 107 3.83 11.19 9.89
CA LEU A 107 3.48 10.79 11.26
C LEU A 107 4.44 9.73 11.83
N LYS A 108 5.08 8.98 10.95
CA LYS A 108 6.10 7.98 11.29
C LYS A 108 7.37 8.20 10.44
N PRO A 109 8.53 7.92 10.99
CA PRO A 109 8.81 7.40 12.34
C PRO A 109 8.54 8.43 13.43
N SER A 110 8.16 7.94 14.63
CA SER A 110 8.00 8.80 15.82
C SER A 110 9.36 9.37 16.28
N PRO A 111 9.38 10.42 17.14
CA PRO A 111 10.62 10.92 17.72
C PRO A 111 11.45 9.84 18.40
N GLU A 112 10.81 8.93 19.12
CA GLU A 112 11.49 7.82 19.83
C GLU A 112 12.11 6.83 18.85
N MET A 113 11.45 6.54 17.73
CA MET A 113 12.00 5.71 16.66
C MET A 113 13.21 6.37 16.00
N LEU A 114 13.19 7.70 15.84
CA LEU A 114 14.32 8.46 15.31
C LEU A 114 15.51 8.51 16.26
N GLU A 115 15.29 8.46 17.58
CA GLU A 115 16.37 8.32 18.55
C GLU A 115 17.04 6.96 18.46
N GLN A 116 16.27 5.91 18.25
CA GLN A 116 16.79 4.54 18.10
C GLN A 116 17.45 4.30 16.73
N ARG A 117 17.07 5.06 15.70
CA ARG A 117 17.54 4.92 14.31
C ARG A 117 17.89 6.28 13.71
N PRO A 118 18.98 6.95 14.18
CA PRO A 118 19.33 8.31 13.75
C PRO A 118 19.51 8.47 12.24
N GLN A 119 19.97 7.41 11.55
CA GLN A 119 20.14 7.40 10.09
C GLN A 119 18.83 7.65 9.33
N MET A 120 17.68 7.37 9.92
CA MET A 120 16.39 7.66 9.28
C MET A 120 16.13 9.17 9.15
N ARG A 121 16.77 10.02 9.95
CA ARG A 121 16.64 11.48 9.84
C ARG A 121 17.14 11.96 8.48
N GLU A 122 18.31 11.49 8.07
CA GLU A 122 18.89 11.87 6.76
C GLU A 122 18.01 11.42 5.60
N VAL A 123 17.39 10.23 5.72
CA VAL A 123 16.46 9.73 4.71
C VAL A 123 15.22 10.61 4.62
N LEU A 124 14.64 10.99 5.77
CA LEU A 124 13.46 11.86 5.80
C LEU A 124 13.76 13.28 5.31
N GLU A 125 14.95 13.82 5.59
CA GLU A 125 15.37 15.14 5.12
C GLU A 125 15.56 15.19 3.60
N ARG A 126 15.83 14.05 2.96
CA ARG A 126 15.97 13.91 1.51
C ARG A 126 14.68 13.47 0.82
N LEU A 127 13.65 13.11 1.58
CA LEU A 127 12.37 12.73 1.01
C LEU A 127 11.76 13.90 0.24
N GLU A 128 11.58 13.72 -1.05
CA GLU A 128 10.93 14.72 -1.88
C GLU A 128 9.41 14.61 -1.79
N PRO A 129 8.70 15.72 -1.55
CA PRO A 129 7.24 15.72 -1.54
C PRO A 129 6.66 15.32 -2.91
N VAL A 130 5.46 14.75 -2.87
CA VAL A 130 4.71 14.38 -4.07
C VAL A 130 3.38 15.13 -4.09
N GLY A 131 3.15 15.93 -5.14
CA GLY A 131 1.85 16.61 -5.32
C GLY A 131 0.74 15.59 -5.59
N ILE A 132 -0.44 15.83 -5.01
CA ILE A 132 -1.62 15.00 -5.21
C ILE A 132 -2.53 15.67 -6.22
N ASP A 133 -2.84 14.98 -7.33
CA ASP A 133 -3.72 15.50 -8.38
C ASP A 133 -5.20 15.30 -8.06
N ASP A 134 -5.55 14.18 -7.43
CA ASP A 134 -6.93 13.86 -7.07
C ASP A 134 -7.02 13.25 -5.68
N TYR A 135 -7.96 13.72 -4.88
CA TYR A 135 -8.30 13.10 -3.61
C TYR A 135 -9.34 11.99 -3.81
N ILE A 136 -9.07 10.83 -3.20
CA ILE A 136 -9.95 9.67 -3.25
C ILE A 136 -10.40 9.29 -1.84
N GLU A 137 -11.70 9.13 -1.67
CA GLU A 137 -12.37 8.95 -0.39
C GLU A 137 -13.06 7.58 -0.32
N ASP A 138 -13.55 7.22 0.87
CA ASP A 138 -14.32 5.99 1.06
C ASP A 138 -15.47 5.87 0.05
N GLY A 139 -15.55 4.74 -0.61
CA GLY A 139 -16.58 4.46 -1.62
C GLY A 139 -16.32 5.05 -3.01
N THR A 140 -15.25 5.84 -3.21
CA THR A 140 -14.84 6.27 -4.55
C THR A 140 -14.68 5.05 -5.45
N ARG A 141 -15.25 5.12 -6.64
CA ARG A 141 -15.09 4.10 -7.69
C ARG A 141 -14.20 4.61 -8.79
N LEU A 142 -13.13 3.87 -9.06
CA LEU A 142 -12.21 4.13 -10.15
C LEU A 142 -12.55 3.18 -11.30
N ASP A 143 -12.58 3.71 -12.51
CA ASP A 143 -12.70 2.90 -13.74
C ASP A 143 -11.33 2.28 -14.06
N LEU A 144 -11.01 1.25 -13.29
CA LEU A 144 -9.72 0.58 -13.26
C LEU A 144 -9.94 -0.91 -13.03
N ALA A 145 -9.31 -1.77 -13.82
CA ALA A 145 -9.41 -3.24 -13.75
C ALA A 145 -10.84 -3.79 -13.74
N GLY A 146 -11.78 -3.07 -14.38
CA GLY A 146 -13.21 -3.46 -14.43
C GLY A 146 -13.99 -3.10 -13.17
N GLY A 147 -13.58 -2.07 -12.48
CA GLY A 147 -14.18 -1.50 -11.28
C GLY A 147 -13.28 -1.71 -10.05
N THR A 148 -12.72 -0.61 -9.54
CA THR A 148 -11.96 -0.61 -8.29
C THR A 148 -12.66 0.30 -7.29
N LYS A 149 -13.00 -0.24 -6.13
CA LYS A 149 -13.60 0.52 -5.02
C LYS A 149 -12.52 0.89 -4.02
N VAL A 150 -12.43 2.17 -3.69
CA VAL A 150 -11.64 2.68 -2.58
C VAL A 150 -12.37 2.39 -1.27
N ILE A 151 -11.67 1.85 -0.31
CA ILE A 151 -12.19 1.56 1.04
C ILE A 151 -11.27 2.26 2.02
N SER A 152 -11.78 3.28 2.72
CA SER A 152 -11.02 3.89 3.81
C SER A 152 -10.83 2.88 4.93
N THR A 153 -9.58 2.63 5.28
CA THR A 153 -9.17 1.69 6.33
C THR A 153 -8.26 2.40 7.34
N PRO A 154 -8.77 3.51 7.97
CA PRO A 154 -7.98 4.28 8.91
C PRO A 154 -7.55 3.47 10.12
N GLY A 155 -6.53 3.97 10.81
CA GLY A 155 -5.95 3.42 12.03
C GLY A 155 -4.45 3.23 11.91
N HIS A 156 -3.95 2.63 10.84
CA HIS A 156 -2.51 2.60 10.55
C HIS A 156 -1.98 4.03 10.33
N THR A 157 -2.65 4.77 9.45
CA THR A 157 -2.63 6.24 9.35
C THR A 157 -4.07 6.76 9.30
N PRO A 158 -4.31 8.08 9.46
CA PRO A 158 -5.66 8.66 9.34
C PRO A 158 -6.28 8.48 7.95
N GLY A 159 -5.47 8.60 6.89
CA GLY A 159 -5.89 8.50 5.49
C GLY A 159 -5.58 7.17 4.83
N HIS A 160 -5.29 6.12 5.61
CA HIS A 160 -5.03 4.81 5.03
C HIS A 160 -6.23 4.28 4.24
N ILE A 161 -5.97 3.77 3.02
CA ILE A 161 -6.96 3.15 2.15
C ILE A 161 -6.53 1.75 1.71
N SER A 162 -7.51 0.91 1.45
CA SER A 162 -7.37 -0.34 0.71
C SER A 162 -8.14 -0.24 -0.60
N LEU A 163 -7.71 -0.99 -1.62
CA LEU A 163 -8.36 -1.00 -2.92
C LEU A 163 -8.97 -2.38 -3.18
N TYR A 164 -10.26 -2.41 -3.47
CA TYR A 164 -10.96 -3.63 -3.81
C TYR A 164 -11.30 -3.68 -5.30
N LEU A 165 -10.68 -4.59 -6.03
CA LEU A 165 -10.88 -4.82 -7.46
C LEU A 165 -12.09 -5.76 -7.62
N GLU A 166 -13.25 -5.20 -7.95
CA GLU A 166 -14.54 -5.88 -7.91
C GLU A 166 -14.62 -7.07 -8.87
N ARG A 167 -14.11 -6.93 -10.11
CA ARG A 167 -14.13 -7.99 -11.11
C ARG A 167 -13.32 -9.22 -10.72
N SER A 168 -12.14 -9.01 -10.15
CA SER A 168 -11.20 -10.06 -9.82
C SER A 168 -11.25 -10.49 -8.36
N LYS A 169 -12.07 -9.82 -7.54
CA LYS A 169 -12.18 -10.02 -6.08
C LYS A 169 -10.82 -9.97 -5.37
N VAL A 170 -9.94 -9.11 -5.85
CA VAL A 170 -8.62 -8.88 -5.26
C VAL A 170 -8.71 -7.68 -4.32
N LEU A 171 -8.23 -7.84 -3.10
CA LEU A 171 -8.02 -6.75 -2.15
C LEU A 171 -6.54 -6.39 -2.09
N ILE A 172 -6.20 -5.14 -2.39
CA ILE A 172 -4.90 -4.55 -2.10
C ILE A 172 -5.03 -3.90 -0.74
N ALA A 173 -4.44 -4.51 0.27
CA ALA A 173 -4.74 -4.18 1.66
C ALA A 173 -3.92 -3.00 2.21
N GLY A 174 -2.83 -2.58 1.54
CA GLY A 174 -1.84 -1.71 2.14
C GLY A 174 -1.33 -2.33 3.45
N ASP A 175 -1.28 -1.51 4.52
CA ASP A 175 -0.84 -1.91 5.86
C ASP A 175 -1.99 -2.21 6.84
N ALA A 176 -3.23 -2.25 6.35
CA ALA A 176 -4.35 -2.74 7.15
C ALA A 176 -4.20 -4.22 7.53
N LEU A 177 -3.53 -5.00 6.68
CA LEU A 177 -3.27 -6.42 6.86
C LEU A 177 -1.84 -6.75 6.45
N ARG A 178 -1.27 -7.78 7.05
CA ARG A 178 0.06 -8.32 6.70
C ARG A 178 -0.04 -9.81 6.43
N ALA A 179 0.92 -10.36 5.73
CA ALA A 179 1.03 -11.79 5.55
C ALA A 179 2.37 -12.31 6.09
N GLU A 180 2.38 -13.55 6.52
CA GLU A 180 3.60 -14.26 6.85
C GLU A 180 3.47 -15.70 6.37
N ARG A 181 4.28 -16.08 5.38
CA ARG A 181 4.29 -17.43 4.78
C ARG A 181 2.88 -17.93 4.40
N GLY A 182 2.09 -17.05 3.77
CA GLY A 182 0.72 -17.35 3.34
C GLY A 182 -0.33 -17.27 4.45
N THR A 183 0.06 -16.92 5.68
CA THR A 183 -0.86 -16.69 6.79
C THR A 183 -1.16 -15.19 6.92
N LEU A 184 -2.45 -14.85 6.93
CA LEU A 184 -2.91 -13.48 7.11
C LEU A 184 -2.80 -13.06 8.59
N ASN A 185 -2.31 -11.86 8.82
CA ASN A 185 -2.21 -11.23 10.14
C ASN A 185 -2.85 -9.84 10.12
N GLY A 186 -3.25 -9.35 11.28
CA GLY A 186 -3.73 -7.99 11.47
C GLY A 186 -2.64 -6.94 11.27
N PRO A 187 -2.98 -5.65 11.48
CA PRO A 187 -2.03 -4.55 11.36
C PRO A 187 -0.90 -4.70 12.37
N ASN A 188 0.26 -4.12 12.05
CA ASN A 188 1.42 -4.16 12.95
C ASN A 188 1.18 -3.25 14.17
N PRO A 189 1.11 -3.78 15.41
CA PRO A 189 0.83 -2.95 16.58
C PRO A 189 1.88 -1.86 16.84
N SER A 190 3.14 -2.12 16.52
CA SER A 190 4.22 -1.14 16.73
C SER A 190 4.24 -0.01 15.68
N MET A 191 3.51 -0.17 14.57
CA MET A 191 3.47 0.78 13.46
C MET A 191 2.08 1.38 13.24
N THR A 192 1.07 0.95 13.99
CA THR A 192 -0.31 1.41 13.85
C THR A 192 -0.60 2.50 14.88
N LEU A 193 -1.01 3.67 14.41
CA LEU A 193 -1.25 4.84 15.27
C LEU A 193 -2.47 4.65 16.16
N GLU A 194 -3.56 4.11 15.59
CA GLU A 194 -4.86 3.94 16.26
C GLU A 194 -5.39 2.52 16.07
N MET A 195 -4.88 1.57 16.89
CA MET A 195 -5.18 0.14 16.74
C MET A 195 -6.68 -0.15 16.79
N ARG A 196 -7.45 0.53 17.65
CA ARG A 196 -8.90 0.34 17.74
C ARG A 196 -9.60 0.64 16.42
N THR A 197 -9.21 1.73 15.78
CA THR A 197 -9.74 2.16 14.48
C THR A 197 -9.31 1.18 13.39
N ALA A 198 -8.05 0.73 13.40
CA ALA A 198 -7.54 -0.25 12.44
C ALA A 198 -8.33 -1.58 12.51
N ILE A 199 -8.66 -2.06 13.71
CA ILE A 199 -9.49 -3.26 13.89
C ILE A 199 -10.90 -3.06 13.33
N GLN A 200 -11.50 -1.89 13.51
CA GLN A 200 -12.81 -1.58 12.91
C GLN A 200 -12.74 -1.58 11.38
N SER A 201 -11.65 -1.07 10.83
CA SER A 201 -11.40 -1.08 9.38
C SER A 201 -11.32 -2.51 8.84
N ILE A 202 -10.58 -3.42 9.48
CA ILE A 202 -10.50 -4.82 9.07
C ILE A 202 -11.86 -5.52 9.09
N ARG A 203 -12.72 -5.22 10.06
CA ARG A 203 -14.08 -5.79 10.12
C ARG A 203 -14.89 -5.45 8.87
N ARG A 204 -14.78 -4.23 8.36
CA ARG A 204 -15.44 -3.81 7.11
C ARG A 204 -14.91 -4.60 5.90
N LEU A 205 -13.62 -4.94 5.88
CA LEU A 205 -13.05 -5.77 4.83
C LEU A 205 -13.59 -7.21 4.87
N ALA A 206 -13.92 -7.73 6.03
CA ALA A 206 -14.46 -9.08 6.19
C ALA A 206 -15.90 -9.25 5.65
N ASP A 207 -16.60 -8.15 5.34
CA ASP A 207 -17.92 -8.17 4.71
C ASP A 207 -17.84 -8.29 3.18
N LEU A 208 -16.65 -8.26 2.59
CA LEU A 208 -16.43 -8.37 1.15
C LEU A 208 -16.20 -9.81 0.71
N GLU A 209 -16.56 -10.11 -0.54
CA GLU A 209 -16.18 -11.35 -1.19
C GLU A 209 -14.76 -11.20 -1.78
N ILE A 210 -13.77 -11.74 -1.08
CA ILE A 210 -12.36 -11.61 -1.45
C ILE A 210 -11.81 -13.00 -1.77
N ASP A 211 -11.24 -13.15 -2.98
CA ASP A 211 -10.56 -14.38 -3.41
C ASP A 211 -9.03 -14.30 -3.16
N THR A 212 -8.47 -13.09 -3.22
CA THR A 212 -7.04 -12.86 -3.02
C THR A 212 -6.80 -11.56 -2.27
N ILE A 213 -5.90 -11.58 -1.28
CA ILE A 213 -5.41 -10.38 -0.59
C ILE A 213 -3.94 -10.18 -0.96
N VAL A 214 -3.60 -8.99 -1.43
CA VAL A 214 -2.23 -8.52 -1.59
C VAL A 214 -1.90 -7.67 -0.38
N CYS A 215 -1.01 -8.18 0.47
CA CYS A 215 -0.44 -7.45 1.58
C CYS A 215 0.89 -6.82 1.15
N TYR A 216 1.06 -5.54 1.43
CA TYR A 216 2.30 -4.84 1.12
C TYR A 216 3.49 -5.48 1.83
N HIS A 217 3.31 -5.85 3.10
CA HIS A 217 4.27 -6.62 3.87
C HIS A 217 3.87 -8.09 3.94
N GLY A 218 4.70 -8.96 3.36
CA GLY A 218 4.58 -10.41 3.46
C GLY A 218 3.92 -11.12 2.28
N GLY A 219 3.36 -10.36 1.31
CA GLY A 219 2.95 -10.91 0.01
C GLY A 219 1.47 -11.29 -0.09
N VAL A 220 1.19 -12.35 -0.83
CA VAL A 220 -0.16 -12.69 -1.28
C VAL A 220 -0.76 -13.83 -0.45
N VAL A 221 -2.05 -13.68 -0.12
CA VAL A 221 -2.88 -14.72 0.52
C VAL A 221 -4.05 -15.03 -0.41
N SER A 222 -4.16 -16.29 -0.85
CA SER A 222 -5.22 -16.77 -1.76
C SER A 222 -5.87 -18.08 -1.28
N GLU A 223 -5.40 -18.67 -0.18
CA GLU A 223 -5.97 -19.87 0.39
C GLU A 223 -6.82 -19.50 1.60
N ASP A 224 -8.05 -20.02 1.65
CA ASP A 224 -9.00 -19.78 2.75
C ASP A 224 -9.06 -18.32 3.23
N VAL A 225 -9.07 -17.37 2.28
CA VAL A 225 -9.04 -15.92 2.57
C VAL A 225 -10.13 -15.53 3.57
N THR A 226 -11.35 -16.01 3.35
CA THR A 226 -12.49 -15.72 4.24
C THR A 226 -12.28 -16.25 5.65
N GLY A 227 -11.79 -17.48 5.80
CA GLY A 227 -11.51 -18.09 7.11
C GLY A 227 -10.40 -17.35 7.83
N GLN A 228 -9.32 -17.03 7.11
CA GLN A 228 -8.19 -16.29 7.65
C GLN A 228 -8.57 -14.88 8.10
N LEU A 229 -9.35 -14.16 7.29
CA LEU A 229 -9.80 -12.80 7.64
C LEU A 229 -10.72 -12.79 8.87
N ARG A 230 -11.65 -13.77 8.95
CA ARG A 230 -12.49 -13.95 10.15
C ARG A 230 -11.67 -14.25 11.40
N ARG A 231 -10.63 -15.09 11.28
CA ARG A 231 -9.70 -15.37 12.38
C ARG A 231 -9.03 -14.09 12.86
N VAL A 232 -8.45 -13.29 11.95
CA VAL A 232 -7.80 -12.02 12.28
C VAL A 232 -8.75 -11.07 13.02
N VAL A 233 -10.00 -10.96 12.56
CA VAL A 233 -11.04 -10.12 13.22
C VAL A 233 -11.37 -10.64 14.62
N GLN A 234 -11.44 -11.95 14.81
CA GLN A 234 -11.73 -12.55 16.12
C GLN A 234 -10.59 -12.37 17.11
N GLU A 235 -9.34 -12.62 16.68
CA GLU A 235 -8.14 -12.43 17.51
C GLU A 235 -8.04 -10.98 17.96
N ALA A 236 -8.14 -10.02 17.04
CA ALA A 236 -8.12 -8.61 17.33
C ALA A 236 -9.29 -8.13 18.24
N SER A 237 -10.33 -8.94 18.44
CA SER A 237 -11.43 -8.63 19.33
C SER A 237 -11.20 -9.13 20.76
N ARG A 238 -10.37 -10.17 20.94
CA ARG A 238 -10.04 -10.76 22.25
C ARG A 238 -9.04 -9.91 23.04
N ASP A 239 -8.08 -9.29 22.33
CA ASP A 239 -7.06 -8.42 22.94
C ASP A 239 -7.65 -7.12 23.55
N ARG A 240 -8.99 -6.97 23.54
CA ARG A 240 -9.70 -5.83 24.16
C ARG A 240 -10.21 -6.10 25.56
N ASP A 241 -10.34 -7.36 25.93
CA ASP A 241 -10.95 -7.78 27.19
C ASP A 241 -9.89 -8.10 28.27
N GLU A 242 -8.59 -7.91 27.92
CA GLU A 242 -7.45 -7.95 28.84
C GLU A 242 -6.86 -6.52 29.03
#